data_44d0726437c87f10da02b1248016418b
#
_entry.id   44d0726437c87f10da02b1248016418b
#
_cell.length_a   1.000
_cell.length_b   1.000
_cell.length_c   1.000
_cell.angle_alpha   90.00
_cell.angle_beta   90.00
_cell.angle_gamma   90.00
#
_symmetry.space_group_name_H-M   'P 1'
#
loop_
_entity.id
_entity.type
_entity.pdbx_description
1 polymer ?
#
loop_
_entity_poly.entity_id
_entity_poly.type
_entity_poly.pdbx_seq_one_letter_code
_entity_poly.pdbx_strand_id
1 'polypeptide(L)'
;MIVINEDSLRTHLIDHAYFDAITIREWMESKVKTDSLPGCRIRAVFIGGQLAGWCGIQPDENGFELAIVISKKFWGYGISIFKTLMGWANEFGHKDILFHLLESRPQYKALKKIASEVYKTKLAGRNFTTYHISVDK
;
A
#
# COMPACT_ATOMS: atom_id res chain seq x y z
N MET A 1 -16.52 4.74 6.23
CA MET A 1 -15.45 5.57 5.67
C MET A 1 -14.77 6.47 6.68
N ILE A 2 -15.20 6.42 7.92
CA ILE A 2 -14.56 7.15 9.01
C ILE A 2 -13.10 6.75 9.16
N VAL A 3 -12.81 5.46 8.98
CA VAL A 3 -11.45 4.93 9.12
C VAL A 3 -10.45 5.64 8.19
N ILE A 4 -10.87 6.05 7.00
CA ILE A 4 -10.00 6.72 6.05
C ILE A 4 -9.54 8.09 6.55
N ASN A 5 -10.32 8.71 7.43
CA ASN A 5 -9.97 10.01 7.99
C ASN A 5 -9.21 9.92 9.32
N GLU A 6 -8.88 8.72 9.80
CA GLU A 6 -8.02 8.61 10.97
C GLU A 6 -6.65 9.20 10.68
N ASP A 7 -6.09 9.89 11.66
CA ASP A 7 -4.78 10.51 11.48
C ASP A 7 -3.71 9.49 11.12
N SER A 8 -3.76 8.30 11.72
CA SER A 8 -2.78 7.26 11.43
C SER A 8 -2.84 6.79 9.97
N LEU A 9 -4.03 6.76 9.37
CA LEU A 9 -4.16 6.43 7.95
C LEU A 9 -3.74 7.60 7.08
N ARG A 10 -4.15 8.81 7.45
CA ARG A 10 -3.82 10.00 6.66
C ARG A 10 -2.32 10.22 6.53
N THR A 11 -1.52 9.83 7.51
CA THR A 11 -0.07 9.94 7.41
C THR A 11 0.50 9.02 6.33
N HIS A 12 -0.26 8.03 5.89
CA HIS A 12 0.16 7.12 4.82
C HIS A 12 -0.49 7.45 3.48
N LEU A 13 -1.35 8.47 3.43
CA LEU A 13 -1.96 8.95 2.19
C LEU A 13 -1.24 10.24 1.80
N ILE A 14 -0.52 10.20 0.69
CA ILE A 14 0.32 11.32 0.28
C ILE A 14 -0.53 12.52 -0.09
N ASP A 15 -0.29 13.64 0.61
CA ASP A 15 -0.89 14.93 0.29
C ASP A 15 -2.41 14.98 0.21
N HIS A 16 -3.09 14.10 0.94
CA HIS A 16 -4.55 14.15 0.99
C HIS A 16 -5.04 15.06 2.10
N ALA A 17 -5.99 15.94 1.78
CA ALA A 17 -6.77 16.65 2.78
C ALA A 17 -7.79 15.68 3.39
N TYR A 18 -8.48 16.12 4.45
CA TYR A 18 -9.56 15.31 4.98
C TYR A 18 -10.67 15.18 3.93
N PHE A 19 -11.19 13.96 3.80
CA PHE A 19 -12.22 13.68 2.81
C PHE A 19 -13.56 14.24 3.26
N ASP A 20 -14.26 14.88 2.34
CA ASP A 20 -15.69 15.13 2.49
C ASP A 20 -16.45 14.08 1.65
N ALA A 21 -17.77 14.20 1.57
CA ALA A 21 -18.58 13.21 0.86
C ALA A 21 -18.25 13.11 -0.63
N ILE A 22 -17.86 14.23 -1.24
CA ILE A 22 -17.57 14.26 -2.67
C ILE A 22 -16.15 13.71 -2.94
N THR A 23 -15.16 14.17 -2.19
CA THR A 23 -13.77 13.77 -2.41
C THR A 23 -13.55 12.30 -2.08
N ILE A 24 -14.24 11.76 -1.08
CA ILE A 24 -14.10 10.34 -0.77
C ILE A 24 -14.69 9.48 -1.89
N ARG A 25 -15.79 9.93 -2.49
CA ARG A 25 -16.39 9.22 -3.62
C ARG A 25 -15.42 9.21 -4.81
N GLU A 26 -14.83 10.36 -5.12
CA GLU A 26 -13.85 10.47 -6.21
C GLU A 26 -12.66 9.56 -5.97
N TRP A 27 -12.17 9.52 -4.73
CA TRP A 27 -11.06 8.66 -4.37
C TRP A 27 -11.42 7.18 -4.56
N MET A 28 -12.60 6.78 -4.10
CA MET A 28 -13.06 5.40 -4.25
C MET A 28 -13.25 5.02 -5.71
N GLU A 29 -13.78 5.94 -6.52
CA GLU A 29 -13.93 5.70 -7.96
C GLU A 29 -12.57 5.50 -8.63
N SER A 30 -11.57 6.29 -8.22
CA SER A 30 -10.23 6.12 -8.78
C SER A 30 -9.64 4.76 -8.42
N LYS A 31 -9.92 4.25 -7.22
CA LYS A 31 -9.45 2.93 -6.80
C LYS A 31 -10.16 1.80 -7.54
N VAL A 32 -11.44 1.97 -7.83
CA VAL A 32 -12.19 1.00 -8.65
C VAL A 32 -11.58 0.93 -10.05
N LYS A 33 -11.24 2.08 -10.63
CA LYS A 33 -10.58 2.11 -11.94
C LYS A 33 -9.22 1.42 -11.89
N THR A 34 -8.44 1.70 -10.85
CA THR A 34 -7.13 1.06 -10.66
C THR A 34 -7.28 -0.45 -10.57
N ASP A 35 -8.29 -0.93 -9.84
CA ASP A 35 -8.53 -2.36 -9.69
C ASP A 35 -8.76 -3.05 -11.03
N SER A 36 -9.32 -2.34 -11.99
CA SER A 36 -9.61 -2.91 -13.31
C SER A 36 -8.41 -2.93 -14.25
N LEU A 37 -7.30 -2.29 -13.90
CA LEU A 37 -6.11 -2.28 -14.74
C LEU A 37 -5.40 -3.63 -14.73
N PRO A 38 -4.77 -4.03 -15.85
CA PRO A 38 -4.01 -5.27 -15.86
C PRO A 38 -2.89 -5.26 -14.82
N GLY A 39 -2.77 -6.33 -14.06
CA GLY A 39 -1.73 -6.46 -13.04
C GLY A 39 -2.02 -5.73 -11.75
N CYS A 40 -3.22 -5.18 -11.59
CA CYS A 40 -3.62 -4.41 -10.42
C CYS A 40 -4.79 -5.06 -9.69
N ARG A 41 -4.86 -4.83 -8.40
CA ARG A 41 -5.99 -5.30 -7.58
C ARG A 41 -6.03 -4.46 -6.31
N ILE A 42 -7.21 -3.93 -6.00
CA ILE A 42 -7.43 -3.12 -4.79
C ILE A 42 -8.54 -3.76 -3.98
N ARG A 43 -8.32 -3.93 -2.68
CA ARG A 43 -9.31 -4.55 -1.79
C ARG A 43 -9.39 -3.81 -0.47
N ALA A 44 -10.60 -3.72 0.08
CA ALA A 44 -10.78 -3.28 1.45
C ALA A 44 -10.30 -4.39 2.39
N VAL A 45 -9.78 -4.01 3.53
CA VAL A 45 -9.29 -4.96 4.53
C VAL A 45 -10.23 -4.94 5.74
N PHE A 46 -10.78 -6.09 6.07
CA PHE A 46 -11.62 -6.26 7.26
C PHE A 46 -10.92 -7.20 8.21
N ILE A 47 -10.89 -6.83 9.48
CA ILE A 47 -10.28 -7.65 10.53
C ILE A 47 -11.27 -7.74 11.68
N GLY A 48 -11.69 -8.96 12.01
CA GLY A 48 -12.69 -9.17 13.04
C GLY A 48 -14.01 -8.45 12.74
N GLY A 49 -14.37 -8.33 11.47
CA GLY A 49 -15.60 -7.66 11.05
C GLY A 49 -15.50 -6.15 10.98
N GLN A 50 -14.34 -5.57 11.31
CA GLN A 50 -14.15 -4.12 11.27
C GLN A 50 -13.34 -3.73 10.04
N LEU A 51 -13.72 -2.61 9.42
CA LEU A 51 -12.95 -2.06 8.31
C LEU A 51 -11.63 -1.51 8.84
N ALA A 52 -10.53 -2.12 8.41
CA ALA A 52 -9.19 -1.74 8.87
C ALA A 52 -8.51 -0.77 7.91
N GLY A 53 -8.86 -0.81 6.64
CA GLY A 53 -8.25 0.05 5.63
C GLY A 53 -8.35 -0.59 4.25
N TRP A 54 -7.30 -0.43 3.44
CA TRP A 54 -7.27 -1.02 2.10
C TRP A 54 -5.86 -1.49 1.77
N CYS A 55 -5.77 -2.34 0.76
CA CYS A 55 -4.49 -2.82 0.28
C CYS A 55 -4.60 -3.16 -1.20
N GLY A 56 -3.46 -3.32 -1.85
CA GLY A 56 -3.50 -3.74 -3.24
C GLY A 56 -2.20 -3.57 -3.97
N ILE A 57 -2.28 -3.79 -5.27
CA ILE A 57 -1.19 -3.57 -6.24
C ILE A 57 -1.69 -2.50 -7.19
N GLN A 58 -0.91 -1.45 -7.35
CA GLN A 58 -1.28 -0.34 -8.22
C GLN A 58 -0.07 0.18 -8.98
N PRO A 59 -0.30 0.94 -10.06
CA PRO A 59 0.81 1.47 -10.85
C PRO A 59 1.63 2.46 -10.04
N ASP A 60 2.94 2.46 -10.30
CA ASP A 60 3.90 3.41 -9.75
C ASP A 60 4.70 3.98 -10.91
N GLU A 61 5.41 5.08 -10.70
CA GLU A 61 6.23 5.70 -11.75
C GLU A 61 7.22 4.72 -12.37
N ASN A 62 7.73 3.80 -11.57
CA ASN A 62 8.77 2.86 -11.98
C ASN A 62 8.29 1.42 -12.10
N GLY A 63 6.96 1.22 -12.19
CA GLY A 63 6.39 -0.13 -12.33
C GLY A 63 5.12 -0.29 -11.54
N PHE A 64 5.12 -1.23 -10.60
CA PHE A 64 3.96 -1.49 -9.74
C PHE A 64 4.39 -1.50 -8.29
N GLU A 65 3.51 -1.04 -7.41
CA GLU A 65 3.79 -1.01 -5.99
C GLU A 65 2.75 -1.80 -5.20
N LEU A 66 3.18 -2.33 -4.08
CA LEU A 66 2.26 -2.84 -3.07
C LEU A 66 1.84 -1.67 -2.20
N ALA A 67 0.56 -1.61 -1.88
CA ALA A 67 0.04 -0.59 -0.98
C ALA A 67 -0.67 -1.29 0.17
N ILE A 68 -0.32 -0.91 1.40
CA ILE A 68 -0.98 -1.39 2.60
C ILE A 68 -1.26 -0.15 3.46
N VAL A 69 -2.53 0.21 3.55
CA VAL A 69 -2.94 1.40 4.31
C VAL A 69 -3.99 0.95 5.30
N ILE A 70 -3.58 0.74 6.55
CA ILE A 70 -4.47 0.25 7.60
C ILE A 70 -4.30 1.09 8.86
N SER A 71 -5.35 1.12 9.65
CA SER A 71 -5.36 1.82 10.93
C SER A 71 -4.28 1.26 11.86
N LYS A 72 -3.68 2.13 12.66
CA LYS A 72 -2.55 1.79 13.53
C LYS A 72 -2.84 0.59 14.42
N LYS A 73 -4.05 0.48 14.93
CA LYS A 73 -4.41 -0.65 15.81
C LYS A 73 -4.36 -2.00 15.12
N PHE A 74 -4.32 -2.00 13.78
CA PHE A 74 -4.26 -3.24 12.99
C PHE A 74 -2.88 -3.47 12.37
N TRP A 75 -1.88 -2.65 12.70
CA TRP A 75 -0.55 -2.79 12.10
C TRP A 75 0.08 -4.17 12.29
N GLY A 76 -0.30 -4.89 13.35
CA GLY A 76 0.20 -6.24 13.57
C GLY A 76 -0.18 -7.24 12.48
N TYR A 77 -1.17 -6.90 11.65
CA TYR A 77 -1.60 -7.76 10.54
C TYR A 77 -0.87 -7.45 9.24
N GLY A 78 0.03 -6.46 9.25
CA GLY A 78 0.71 -6.01 8.04
C GLY A 78 1.49 -7.10 7.33
N ILE A 79 2.19 -7.97 8.08
CA ILE A 79 2.98 -9.06 7.49
C ILE A 79 2.07 -10.05 6.76
N SER A 80 0.94 -10.40 7.37
CA SER A 80 -0.03 -11.30 6.76
C SER A 80 -0.59 -10.72 5.46
N ILE A 81 -0.93 -9.43 5.48
CA ILE A 81 -1.42 -8.73 4.30
C ILE A 81 -0.34 -8.68 3.22
N PHE A 82 0.89 -8.36 3.62
CA PHE A 82 2.03 -8.32 2.70
C PHE A 82 2.21 -9.65 1.98
N LYS A 83 2.13 -10.76 2.69
CA LYS A 83 2.26 -12.09 2.09
C LYS A 83 1.15 -12.36 1.08
N THR A 84 -0.07 -11.93 1.40
CA THR A 84 -1.19 -12.06 0.47
C THR A 84 -0.93 -11.26 -0.82
N LEU A 85 -0.44 -10.04 -0.66
CA LEU A 85 -0.13 -9.19 -1.82
C LEU A 85 1.00 -9.76 -2.67
N MET A 86 2.01 -10.35 -2.05
CA MET A 86 3.08 -11.02 -2.80
C MET A 86 2.54 -12.20 -3.60
N GLY A 87 1.57 -12.92 -3.04
CA GLY A 87 0.88 -13.97 -3.77
C GLY A 87 0.15 -13.44 -4.99
N TRP A 88 -0.53 -12.30 -4.86
CA TRP A 88 -1.19 -11.66 -5.99
C TRP A 88 -0.19 -11.20 -7.04
N ALA A 89 0.94 -10.64 -6.61
CA ALA A 89 1.97 -10.20 -7.54
C ALA A 89 2.49 -11.38 -8.37
N ASN A 90 2.70 -12.52 -7.73
CA ASN A 90 3.11 -13.73 -8.42
C ASN A 90 2.02 -14.22 -9.37
N GLU A 91 0.77 -14.20 -8.92
CA GLU A 91 -0.38 -14.58 -9.74
C GLU A 91 -0.50 -13.75 -11.01
N PHE A 92 -0.24 -12.43 -10.91
CA PHE A 92 -0.28 -11.53 -12.05
C PHE A 92 0.97 -11.60 -12.94
N GLY A 93 2.00 -12.32 -12.52
CA GLY A 93 3.22 -12.46 -13.30
C GLY A 93 4.21 -11.31 -13.16
N HIS A 94 4.10 -10.51 -12.11
CA HIS A 94 5.09 -9.46 -11.86
C HIS A 94 6.43 -10.12 -11.52
N LYS A 95 7.51 -9.60 -12.08
CA LYS A 95 8.85 -10.08 -11.76
C LYS A 95 9.42 -9.41 -10.53
N ASP A 96 9.08 -8.16 -10.33
CA ASP A 96 9.49 -7.40 -9.16
C ASP A 96 8.39 -6.40 -8.82
N ILE A 97 8.46 -5.86 -7.61
CA ILE A 97 7.43 -4.97 -7.09
C ILE A 97 8.09 -4.02 -6.12
N LEU A 98 7.55 -2.83 -6.00
CA LEU A 98 8.06 -1.82 -5.08
C LEU A 98 7.16 -1.73 -3.85
N PHE A 99 7.76 -1.43 -2.71
CA PHE A 99 7.01 -1.19 -1.48
C PHE A 99 7.60 0.04 -0.81
N HIS A 100 6.79 1.10 -0.74
CA HIS A 100 7.21 2.38 -0.17
C HIS A 100 6.67 2.52 1.24
N LEU A 101 7.56 2.76 2.21
CA LEU A 101 7.17 3.05 3.58
C LEU A 101 7.62 4.45 3.93
N LEU A 102 6.77 5.22 4.61
CA LEU A 102 7.17 6.54 5.08
C LEU A 102 8.42 6.42 5.94
N GLU A 103 9.33 7.37 5.77
CA GLU A 103 10.59 7.37 6.50
C GLU A 103 10.39 7.45 8.02
N SER A 104 9.25 7.98 8.45
CA SER A 104 8.88 8.04 9.86
C SER A 104 8.56 6.66 10.46
N ARG A 105 8.32 5.64 9.62
CA ARG A 105 8.07 4.29 10.09
C ARG A 105 9.37 3.57 10.39
N PRO A 106 9.41 2.68 11.41
CA PRO A 106 10.60 1.87 11.65
C PRO A 106 10.90 0.99 10.43
N GLN A 107 12.17 0.79 10.15
CA GLN A 107 12.54 -0.15 9.09
C GLN A 107 12.33 -1.57 9.58
N TYR A 108 11.84 -2.42 8.69
CA TYR A 108 11.58 -3.81 9.02
C TYR A 108 12.72 -4.68 8.50
N LYS A 109 13.38 -5.40 9.42
CA LYS A 109 14.50 -6.29 9.06
C LYS A 109 14.08 -7.37 8.07
N ALA A 110 12.85 -7.87 8.22
CA ALA A 110 12.33 -8.90 7.31
C ALA A 110 12.27 -8.39 5.87
N LEU A 111 11.86 -7.13 5.67
CA LEU A 111 11.81 -6.53 4.34
C LEU A 111 13.21 -6.33 3.77
N LYS A 112 14.15 -5.90 4.60
CA LYS A 112 15.53 -5.74 4.15
C LYS A 112 16.14 -7.05 3.65
N LYS A 113 15.79 -8.15 4.29
CA LYS A 113 16.32 -9.46 3.91
C LYS A 113 15.84 -9.93 2.56
N ILE A 114 14.59 -9.61 2.19
CA ILE A 114 14.01 -10.09 0.94
C ILE A 114 14.12 -9.07 -0.19
N ALA A 115 14.46 -7.82 0.11
CA ALA A 115 14.60 -6.80 -0.91
C ALA A 115 15.93 -6.95 -1.65
N SER A 116 15.88 -6.80 -2.97
CA SER A 116 17.11 -6.78 -3.77
C SER A 116 17.82 -5.44 -3.63
N GLU A 117 17.04 -4.38 -3.39
CA GLU A 117 17.57 -3.03 -3.15
C GLU A 117 16.69 -2.32 -2.13
N VAL A 118 17.31 -1.45 -1.35
CA VAL A 118 16.60 -0.57 -0.43
C VAL A 118 17.19 0.81 -0.60
N TYR A 119 16.35 1.79 -0.90
CA TYR A 119 16.84 3.15 -1.17
C TYR A 119 15.81 4.19 -0.72
N LYS A 120 16.24 5.43 -0.67
CA LYS A 120 15.37 6.55 -0.31
C LYS A 120 14.70 7.10 -1.56
N THR A 121 13.43 7.41 -1.46
CA THR A 121 12.64 7.94 -2.56
C THR A 121 11.84 9.14 -2.05
N LYS A 122 11.67 10.13 -2.89
CA LYS A 122 10.82 11.27 -2.57
C LYS A 122 9.62 11.23 -3.52
N LEU A 123 8.43 11.14 -2.93
CA LEU A 123 7.18 11.10 -3.69
C LEU A 123 6.27 12.18 -3.12
N ALA A 124 5.75 13.03 -4.00
CA ALA A 124 4.85 14.13 -3.62
C ALA A 124 5.39 14.94 -2.45
N GLY A 125 6.69 15.21 -2.43
CA GLY A 125 7.33 16.00 -1.39
C GLY A 125 7.60 15.27 -0.09
N ARG A 126 7.28 13.98 0.01
CA ARG A 126 7.48 13.20 1.22
C ARG A 126 8.57 12.16 1.02
N ASN A 127 9.29 11.86 2.11
CA ASN A 127 10.40 10.92 2.06
C ASN A 127 9.96 9.52 2.43
N PHE A 128 10.37 8.55 1.63
CA PHE A 128 10.03 7.14 1.82
C PHE A 128 11.30 6.30 1.79
N THR A 129 11.24 5.16 2.47
CA THR A 129 12.18 4.08 2.26
C THR A 129 11.52 3.12 1.28
N THR A 130 12.18 2.86 0.16
CA THR A 130 11.64 2.02 -0.90
C THR A 130 12.36 0.68 -0.91
N TYR A 131 11.58 -0.38 -0.89
CA TYR A 131 12.07 -1.76 -0.99
C TYR A 131 11.74 -2.29 -2.37
N HIS A 132 12.76 -2.67 -3.12
CA HIS A 132 12.60 -3.30 -4.42
C HIS A 132 12.65 -4.80 -4.20
N ILE A 133 11.57 -5.49 -4.43
CA ILE A 133 11.40 -6.88 -4.03
C ILE A 133 11.18 -7.76 -5.27
N SER A 134 11.95 -8.84 -5.37
CA SER A 134 11.73 -9.84 -6.41
C SER A 134 10.53 -10.69 -6.05
N VAL A 135 9.64 -10.90 -7.02
CA VAL A 135 8.41 -11.65 -6.81
C VAL A 135 8.61 -13.14 -7.07
N ASP A 136 9.71 -13.55 -7.69
CA ASP A 136 9.86 -14.85 -8.09
C ASP A 136 9.89 -15.86 -7.09
N LYS A 137 9.29 -16.82 -7.30
CA LYS A 137 9.18 -17.97 -6.60
C LYS A 137 10.10 -18.50 -5.81
#